data_6fb9eddd922d30829240e0b9efa269d6
#
_entry.id   6fb9eddd922d30829240e0b9efa269d6
#
_cell.length_a   1.000
_cell.length_b   1.000
_cell.length_c   1.000
_cell.angle_alpha   90.00
_cell.angle_beta   90.00
_cell.angle_gamma   90.00
#
_symmetry.space_group_name_H-M   'P 1'
#
loop_
_entity.id
_entity.type
_entity.pdbx_description
1 polymer ?
#
loop_
_entity_poly.entity_id
_entity_poly.type
_entity_poly.pdbx_seq_one_letter_code
_entity_poly.pdbx_strand_id
1 'polypeptide(L)'
;MNNNFLFFSRGEKVAVIVLLSLIIIAICINIFLIRPTARHASVIHNLDSILCARDAALDSVRRLRAAQDSLRQLHYDSIRNARYAKASYRQETSYRKKEEKAETKTKSFVKEIAIVEINVADTAEFATLPGIGPAFARRIVEYRGKLGGFTNTSQLLEVYGLDTARLKQFEKHITIDTAAILKTNVNTSAFRDLLRHPYLDYDDVKKIVNYREKRGIITSWDSLCEIIGRKNGNLKPYIEF
;
A
#
# COMPACT_ATOMS: atom_id res chain seq x y z
N MET A 1 -46.94 34.23 58.84
CA MET A 1 -47.07 33.41 57.64
C MET A 1 -48.55 33.33 57.31
N ASN A 2 -48.95 34.07 56.24
CA ASN A 2 -50.36 34.30 55.94
C ASN A 2 -50.94 33.09 55.20
N ASN A 3 -51.84 32.40 55.85
CA ASN A 3 -52.62 31.29 55.30
C ASN A 3 -53.83 31.82 54.51
N ASN A 4 -53.59 32.59 53.45
CA ASN A 4 -54.65 33.16 52.59
C ASN A 4 -55.16 32.17 51.53
N PHE A 5 -54.95 30.89 51.69
CA PHE A 5 -55.34 29.82 50.72
C PHE A 5 -56.79 29.30 50.90
N LEU A 6 -57.61 29.89 51.81
CA LEU A 6 -58.89 29.32 52.19
C LEU A 6 -60.14 30.17 51.89
N PHE A 7 -60.05 31.21 51.03
CA PHE A 7 -61.21 32.04 50.65
C PHE A 7 -61.88 31.67 49.34
N PHE A 8 -61.86 30.41 49.02
CA PHE A 8 -62.68 29.93 47.91
C PHE A 8 -64.09 29.58 48.42
N SER A 9 -65.14 29.97 47.66
CA SER A 9 -66.51 29.51 47.93
C SER A 9 -66.58 27.98 47.84
N ARG A 10 -67.61 27.37 48.44
CA ARG A 10 -67.75 25.90 48.40
C ARG A 10 -67.78 25.36 46.99
N GLY A 11 -68.37 26.11 46.01
CA GLY A 11 -68.37 25.75 44.60
C GLY A 11 -67.01 25.80 43.94
N GLU A 12 -66.19 26.81 44.24
CA GLU A 12 -64.81 26.94 43.69
C GLU A 12 -63.87 25.87 44.21
N LYS A 13 -64.00 25.47 45.48
CA LYS A 13 -63.22 24.34 46.02
C LYS A 13 -63.53 23.03 45.33
N VAL A 14 -64.81 22.78 45.03
CA VAL A 14 -65.20 21.59 44.27
C VAL A 14 -64.70 21.66 42.83
N ALA A 15 -64.75 22.82 42.17
CA ALA A 15 -64.22 22.97 40.84
C ALA A 15 -62.69 22.72 40.76
N VAL A 16 -61.96 23.22 41.76
CA VAL A 16 -60.50 22.98 41.83
C VAL A 16 -60.17 21.51 42.05
N ILE A 17 -60.92 20.82 42.95
CA ILE A 17 -60.73 19.38 43.18
C ILE A 17 -61.04 18.56 41.94
N VAL A 18 -62.09 18.89 41.19
CA VAL A 18 -62.47 18.24 39.94
C VAL A 18 -61.39 18.45 38.88
N LEU A 19 -60.88 19.68 38.78
CA LEU A 19 -59.82 19.99 37.81
C LEU A 19 -58.52 19.21 38.12
N LEU A 20 -58.12 19.19 39.37
CA LEU A 20 -56.92 18.41 39.82
C LEU A 20 -57.11 16.90 39.58
N SER A 21 -58.30 16.35 39.83
CA SER A 21 -58.57 14.94 39.55
C SER A 21 -58.52 14.62 38.07
N LEU A 22 -59.00 15.49 37.18
CA LEU A 22 -58.91 15.33 35.73
C LEU A 22 -57.45 15.39 35.26
N ILE A 23 -56.64 16.30 35.82
CA ILE A 23 -55.22 16.39 35.51
C ILE A 23 -54.50 15.11 35.94
N ILE A 24 -54.75 14.59 37.12
CA ILE A 24 -54.16 13.31 37.63
C ILE A 24 -54.56 12.15 36.73
N ILE A 25 -55.85 12.07 36.34
CA ILE A 25 -56.34 11.04 35.41
C ILE A 25 -55.61 11.14 34.05
N ALA A 26 -55.49 12.34 33.52
CA ALA A 26 -54.80 12.58 32.26
C ALA A 26 -53.32 12.18 32.31
N ILE A 27 -52.64 12.48 33.44
CA ILE A 27 -51.24 12.05 33.66
C ILE A 27 -51.15 10.53 33.79
N CYS A 28 -52.07 9.88 34.52
CA CYS A 28 -52.11 8.42 34.65
C CYS A 28 -52.35 7.72 33.31
N ILE A 29 -53.24 8.24 32.47
CA ILE A 29 -53.52 7.74 31.14
C ILE A 29 -52.26 7.92 30.25
N ASN A 30 -51.60 9.07 30.30
CA ASN A 30 -50.40 9.35 29.57
C ASN A 30 -49.25 8.40 29.93
N ILE A 31 -49.01 8.18 31.26
CA ILE A 31 -48.00 7.23 31.74
C ILE A 31 -48.37 5.80 31.34
N PHE A 32 -49.66 5.44 31.33
CA PHE A 32 -50.10 4.10 30.95
C PHE A 32 -49.94 3.85 29.44
N LEU A 33 -50.24 4.85 28.60
CA LEU A 33 -50.09 4.77 27.14
C LEU A 33 -48.64 4.88 26.68
N ILE A 34 -47.81 5.63 27.41
CA ILE A 34 -46.37 5.80 27.07
C ILE A 34 -45.53 4.66 27.60
N ARG A 35 -46.06 3.77 28.46
CA ARG A 35 -45.28 2.59 28.86
C ARG A 35 -44.91 1.78 27.64
N PRO A 36 -43.62 1.83 27.17
CA PRO A 36 -43.20 0.94 26.11
C PRO A 36 -43.45 -0.48 26.63
N THR A 37 -44.27 -1.21 25.91
CA THR A 37 -44.51 -2.61 26.25
C THR A 37 -43.16 -3.29 26.30
N ALA A 38 -42.80 -3.88 27.41
CA ALA A 38 -41.48 -4.51 27.63
C ALA A 38 -41.09 -5.51 26.53
N ARG A 39 -42.07 -5.94 25.74
CA ARG A 39 -41.88 -6.77 24.54
C ARG A 39 -41.11 -6.04 23.41
N HIS A 40 -41.31 -4.74 23.19
CA HIS A 40 -40.57 -4.01 22.15
C HIS A 40 -39.11 -3.78 22.53
N ALA A 41 -38.81 -3.51 23.80
CA ALA A 41 -37.43 -3.33 24.29
C ALA A 41 -36.65 -4.64 24.19
N SER A 42 -37.27 -5.79 24.53
CA SER A 42 -36.58 -7.08 24.40
C SER A 42 -36.32 -7.51 22.97
N VAL A 43 -37.21 -7.18 22.03
CA VAL A 43 -37.02 -7.48 20.58
C VAL A 43 -35.88 -6.64 20.02
N ILE A 44 -35.79 -5.36 20.35
CA ILE A 44 -34.71 -4.48 19.88
C ILE A 44 -33.37 -4.95 20.44
N HIS A 45 -33.27 -5.25 21.73
CA HIS A 45 -32.08 -5.75 22.37
C HIS A 45 -31.61 -7.10 21.77
N ASN A 46 -32.54 -8.00 21.44
CA ASN A 46 -32.22 -9.25 20.76
C ASN A 46 -31.73 -9.02 19.34
N LEU A 47 -32.30 -8.05 18.63
CA LEU A 47 -31.85 -7.70 17.28
C LEU A 47 -30.43 -7.15 17.28
N ASP A 48 -30.11 -6.24 18.19
CA ASP A 48 -28.77 -5.67 18.36
C ASP A 48 -27.74 -6.75 18.71
N SER A 49 -28.09 -7.70 19.58
CA SER A 49 -27.19 -8.80 19.92
C SER A 49 -26.92 -9.73 18.73
N ILE A 50 -27.94 -10.00 17.90
CA ILE A 50 -27.77 -10.79 16.66
C ILE A 50 -26.91 -10.03 15.64
N LEU A 51 -27.10 -8.73 15.49
CA LEU A 51 -26.28 -7.90 14.60
C LEU A 51 -24.82 -7.86 15.05
N CYS A 52 -24.56 -7.64 16.33
CA CYS A 52 -23.22 -7.70 16.91
C CYS A 52 -22.55 -9.07 16.70
N ALA A 53 -23.29 -10.16 16.93
CA ALA A 53 -22.77 -11.51 16.70
C ALA A 53 -22.44 -11.76 15.23
N ARG A 54 -23.28 -11.25 14.32
CA ARG A 54 -23.01 -11.32 12.86
C ARG A 54 -21.77 -10.53 12.47
N ASP A 55 -21.61 -9.33 12.99
CA ASP A 55 -20.47 -8.48 12.66
C ASP A 55 -19.16 -9.07 13.22
N ALA A 56 -19.18 -9.61 14.42
CA ALA A 56 -18.06 -10.36 15.01
C ALA A 56 -17.70 -11.61 14.17
N ALA A 57 -18.71 -12.33 13.67
CA ALA A 57 -18.49 -13.46 12.77
C ALA A 57 -17.89 -13.02 11.42
N LEU A 58 -18.35 -11.91 10.85
CA LEU A 58 -17.79 -11.34 9.61
C LEU A 58 -16.33 -10.91 9.80
N ASP A 59 -16.01 -10.29 10.95
CA ASP A 59 -14.63 -9.88 11.25
C ASP A 59 -13.71 -11.08 11.47
N SER A 60 -14.20 -12.16 12.07
CA SER A 60 -13.44 -13.40 12.18
C SER A 60 -13.13 -14.00 10.81
N VAL A 61 -14.10 -14.03 9.89
CA VAL A 61 -13.91 -14.49 8.51
C VAL A 61 -12.94 -13.59 7.75
N ARG A 62 -13.00 -12.26 7.94
CA ARG A 62 -12.04 -11.32 7.34
C ARG A 62 -10.61 -11.59 7.81
N ARG A 63 -10.42 -11.80 9.13
CA ARG A 63 -9.11 -12.14 9.71
C ARG A 63 -8.58 -13.47 9.16
N LEU A 64 -9.43 -14.49 9.05
CA LEU A 64 -9.03 -15.77 8.48
C LEU A 64 -8.64 -15.66 7.00
N ARG A 65 -9.38 -14.88 6.19
CA ARG A 65 -9.02 -14.63 4.79
C ARG A 65 -7.69 -13.88 4.68
N ALA A 66 -7.49 -12.83 5.47
CA ALA A 66 -6.23 -12.09 5.50
C ALA A 66 -5.04 -12.97 5.89
N ALA A 67 -5.21 -13.85 6.88
CA ALA A 67 -4.19 -14.82 7.27
C ALA A 67 -3.92 -15.85 6.15
N GLN A 68 -4.97 -16.32 5.48
CA GLN A 68 -4.83 -17.24 4.35
C GLN A 68 -4.12 -16.59 3.15
N ASP A 69 -4.41 -15.33 2.86
CA ASP A 69 -3.74 -14.58 1.80
C ASP A 69 -2.26 -14.34 2.13
N SER A 70 -1.94 -14.04 3.39
CA SER A 70 -0.56 -13.93 3.87
C SER A 70 0.21 -15.25 3.70
N LEU A 71 -0.40 -16.38 4.07
CA LEU A 71 0.21 -17.70 3.89
C LEU A 71 0.41 -18.05 2.41
N ARG A 72 -0.55 -17.69 1.55
CA ARG A 72 -0.41 -17.84 0.10
C ARG A 72 0.76 -17.03 -0.42
N GLN A 73 0.89 -15.78 0.03
CA GLN A 73 1.97 -14.91 -0.39
C GLN A 73 3.33 -15.46 0.01
N LEU A 74 3.48 -15.91 1.26
CA LEU A 74 4.70 -16.59 1.73
C LEU A 74 5.01 -17.86 0.93
N HIS A 75 4.00 -18.64 0.57
CA HIS A 75 4.17 -19.82 -0.26
C HIS A 75 4.63 -19.48 -1.68
N TYR A 76 4.02 -18.47 -2.31
CA TYR A 76 4.46 -17.98 -3.64
C TYR A 76 5.88 -17.42 -3.61
N ASP A 77 6.22 -16.66 -2.56
CA ASP A 77 7.56 -16.12 -2.39
C ASP A 77 8.60 -17.23 -2.16
N SER A 78 8.25 -18.24 -1.37
CA SER A 78 9.09 -19.44 -1.16
C SER A 78 9.35 -20.18 -2.46
N ILE A 79 8.30 -20.48 -3.27
CA ILE A 79 8.44 -21.14 -4.57
C ILE A 79 9.26 -20.28 -5.54
N ARG A 80 8.98 -18.98 -5.57
CA ARG A 80 9.72 -18.03 -6.41
C ARG A 80 11.20 -18.03 -6.05
N ASN A 81 11.51 -17.90 -4.77
CA ASN A 81 12.90 -17.88 -4.28
C ASN A 81 13.61 -19.22 -4.53
N ALA A 82 12.92 -20.35 -4.34
CA ALA A 82 13.46 -21.68 -4.67
C ALA A 82 13.74 -21.85 -6.18
N ARG A 83 12.87 -21.34 -7.05
CA ARG A 83 13.09 -21.33 -8.50
C ARG A 83 14.28 -20.46 -8.90
N TYR A 84 14.41 -19.27 -8.30
CA TYR A 84 15.56 -18.40 -8.52
C TYR A 84 16.87 -19.02 -8.01
N ALA A 85 16.87 -19.62 -6.82
CA ALA A 85 18.03 -20.32 -6.28
C ALA A 85 18.45 -21.53 -7.16
N LYS A 86 17.47 -22.31 -7.64
CA LYS A 86 17.74 -23.44 -8.54
C LYS A 86 18.23 -22.99 -9.92
N ALA A 87 17.71 -21.89 -10.44
CA ALA A 87 18.17 -21.31 -11.71
C ALA A 87 19.58 -20.74 -11.59
N SER A 88 19.91 -20.04 -10.50
CA SER A 88 21.25 -19.50 -10.25
C SER A 88 22.27 -20.64 -10.06
N TYR A 89 21.93 -21.68 -9.28
CA TYR A 89 22.81 -22.84 -9.09
C TYR A 89 23.08 -23.60 -10.41
N ARG A 90 22.06 -23.80 -11.24
CA ARG A 90 22.20 -24.46 -12.55
C ARG A 90 23.05 -23.64 -13.52
N GLN A 91 22.99 -22.34 -13.40
CA GLN A 91 23.74 -21.41 -14.22
C GLN A 91 25.21 -21.35 -13.75
N GLU A 92 25.45 -21.32 -12.44
CA GLU A 92 26.79 -21.31 -11.84
C GLU A 92 27.55 -22.62 -12.15
N THR A 93 26.86 -23.76 -12.07
CA THR A 93 27.48 -25.06 -12.46
C THR A 93 27.77 -25.14 -13.97
N SER A 94 26.96 -24.51 -14.81
CA SER A 94 27.22 -24.46 -16.27
C SER A 94 28.41 -23.54 -16.61
N TYR A 95 28.57 -22.44 -15.86
CA TYR A 95 29.72 -21.54 -16.02
C TYR A 95 31.02 -22.19 -15.54
N ARG A 96 31.02 -22.84 -14.37
CA ARG A 96 32.19 -23.53 -13.84
C ARG A 96 32.70 -24.62 -14.78
N LYS A 97 31.78 -25.33 -15.47
CA LYS A 97 32.12 -26.35 -16.47
C LYS A 97 32.65 -25.71 -17.78
N LYS A 98 32.35 -24.42 -18.05
CA LYS A 98 32.81 -23.69 -19.19
C LYS A 98 34.16 -22.99 -18.92
N GLU A 99 34.41 -22.59 -17.66
CA GLU A 99 35.69 -22.04 -17.21
C GLU A 99 36.79 -23.09 -17.18
N GLU A 100 36.53 -24.32 -16.70
CA GLU A 100 37.48 -25.42 -16.76
C GLU A 100 37.90 -25.76 -18.21
N LYS A 101 37.10 -25.42 -19.19
CA LYS A 101 37.39 -25.63 -20.62
C LYS A 101 38.07 -24.42 -21.28
N ALA A 102 38.06 -23.26 -20.63
CA ALA A 102 38.59 -21.99 -21.14
C ALA A 102 39.97 -21.64 -20.58
N GLU A 103 40.39 -22.23 -19.45
CA GLU A 103 41.73 -21.99 -18.85
C GLU A 103 42.91 -22.46 -19.71
N THR A 104 42.67 -23.21 -20.77
CA THR A 104 43.73 -23.65 -21.70
C THR A 104 43.99 -22.66 -22.84
N LYS A 105 43.33 -21.52 -22.93
CA LYS A 105 43.53 -20.50 -24.00
C LYS A 105 43.38 -19.06 -23.54
N THR A 106 44.08 -18.61 -22.53
CA THR A 106 44.13 -17.16 -22.27
C THR A 106 45.52 -16.58 -22.31
N LYS A 107 45.95 -16.19 -23.49
CA LYS A 107 46.87 -15.07 -23.63
C LYS A 107 46.10 -13.81 -23.22
N SER A 108 46.63 -13.07 -22.27
CA SER A 108 46.14 -11.80 -21.76
C SER A 108 45.90 -10.78 -22.85
N PHE A 109 44.65 -10.55 -23.19
CA PHE A 109 44.20 -9.26 -23.78
C PHE A 109 43.71 -8.39 -22.59
N VAL A 110 44.49 -7.39 -22.22
CA VAL A 110 44.03 -6.27 -21.47
C VAL A 110 43.03 -5.54 -22.38
N LYS A 111 41.75 -5.92 -22.29
CA LYS A 111 40.68 -5.21 -22.99
C LYS A 111 40.46 -3.92 -22.22
N GLU A 112 40.77 -2.80 -22.85
CA GLU A 112 40.38 -1.51 -22.33
C GLU A 112 38.85 -1.52 -22.12
N ILE A 113 38.41 -1.44 -20.86
CA ILE A 113 36.98 -1.55 -20.52
C ILE A 113 36.33 -0.21 -20.93
N ALA A 114 35.50 -0.25 -21.96
CA ALA A 114 34.75 0.91 -22.40
C ALA A 114 33.82 1.42 -21.28
N ILE A 115 33.67 2.72 -21.19
CA ILE A 115 32.70 3.32 -20.27
C ILE A 115 31.30 3.01 -20.79
N VAL A 116 30.46 2.45 -19.90
CA VAL A 116 29.08 2.01 -20.19
C VAL A 116 28.09 3.03 -19.65
N GLU A 117 27.22 3.54 -20.49
CA GLU A 117 26.11 4.40 -20.06
C GLU A 117 24.93 3.51 -19.61
N ILE A 118 24.58 3.54 -18.32
CA ILE A 118 23.69 2.52 -17.71
C ILE A 118 22.22 2.69 -18.11
N ASN A 119 21.79 3.86 -18.56
CA ASN A 119 20.40 4.08 -18.94
C ASN A 119 20.11 3.64 -20.38
N VAL A 120 21.14 3.50 -21.22
CA VAL A 120 21.01 3.09 -22.62
C VAL A 120 21.55 1.69 -22.88
N ALA A 121 22.60 1.29 -22.17
CA ALA A 121 23.31 0.04 -22.35
C ALA A 121 22.40 -1.21 -22.42
N ASP A 122 22.78 -2.13 -23.27
CA ASP A 122 22.12 -3.43 -23.39
C ASP A 122 22.73 -4.50 -22.43
N THR A 123 22.18 -5.71 -22.46
CA THR A 123 22.70 -6.81 -21.63
C THR A 123 24.09 -7.27 -22.01
N ALA A 124 24.51 -7.09 -23.26
CA ALA A 124 25.83 -7.49 -23.73
C ALA A 124 26.89 -6.49 -23.25
N GLU A 125 26.57 -5.20 -23.31
CA GLU A 125 27.41 -4.12 -22.80
C GLU A 125 27.60 -4.22 -21.28
N PHE A 126 26.52 -4.44 -20.51
CA PHE A 126 26.66 -4.71 -19.07
C PHE A 126 27.53 -5.94 -18.77
N ALA A 127 27.46 -6.98 -19.58
CA ALA A 127 28.25 -8.19 -19.38
C ALA A 127 29.77 -7.98 -19.65
N THR A 128 30.18 -6.83 -20.19
CA THR A 128 31.60 -6.46 -20.33
C THR A 128 32.19 -5.90 -19.05
N LEU A 129 31.34 -5.45 -18.12
CA LEU A 129 31.77 -4.85 -16.86
C LEU A 129 32.35 -5.93 -15.92
N PRO A 130 33.41 -5.60 -15.15
CA PRO A 130 34.01 -6.53 -14.21
C PRO A 130 33.01 -6.95 -13.12
N GLY A 131 32.89 -8.25 -12.90
CA GLY A 131 31.97 -8.82 -11.91
C GLY A 131 30.50 -8.87 -12.33
N ILE A 132 30.14 -8.42 -13.53
CA ILE A 132 28.79 -8.46 -14.10
C ILE A 132 28.73 -9.55 -15.17
N GLY A 133 28.05 -10.65 -14.83
CA GLY A 133 27.73 -11.70 -15.78
C GLY A 133 26.34 -11.50 -16.42
N PRO A 134 25.96 -12.33 -17.42
CA PRO A 134 24.69 -12.19 -18.13
C PRO A 134 23.44 -12.21 -17.23
N ALA A 135 23.52 -12.86 -16.07
CA ALA A 135 22.41 -12.91 -15.11
C ALA A 135 22.21 -11.55 -14.41
N PHE A 136 23.31 -10.89 -14.03
CA PHE A 136 23.25 -9.56 -13.43
C PHE A 136 22.88 -8.51 -14.47
N ALA A 137 23.47 -8.58 -15.66
CA ALA A 137 23.14 -7.70 -16.78
C ALA A 137 21.62 -7.67 -17.06
N ARG A 138 20.98 -8.84 -17.14
CA ARG A 138 19.51 -8.93 -17.29
C ARG A 138 18.75 -8.31 -16.15
N ARG A 139 19.15 -8.54 -14.90
CA ARG A 139 18.50 -7.96 -13.73
C ARG A 139 18.61 -6.44 -13.70
N ILE A 140 19.77 -5.89 -14.07
CA ILE A 140 19.99 -4.45 -14.17
C ILE A 140 19.05 -3.85 -15.22
N VAL A 141 18.99 -4.43 -16.43
CA VAL A 141 18.11 -3.95 -17.50
C VAL A 141 16.62 -4.08 -17.11
N GLU A 142 16.24 -5.19 -16.48
CA GLU A 142 14.86 -5.38 -15.99
C GLU A 142 14.49 -4.36 -14.91
N TYR A 143 15.38 -4.14 -13.94
CA TYR A 143 15.17 -3.16 -12.88
C TYR A 143 15.11 -1.73 -13.44
N ARG A 144 16.03 -1.38 -14.35
CA ARG A 144 16.00 -0.14 -15.09
C ARG A 144 14.64 0.13 -15.76
N GLY A 145 14.09 -0.90 -16.42
CA GLY A 145 12.79 -0.79 -17.09
C GLY A 145 11.62 -0.58 -16.14
N LYS A 146 11.70 -1.07 -14.90
CA LYS A 146 10.70 -0.83 -13.84
C LYS A 146 10.86 0.55 -13.21
N LEU A 147 12.09 0.99 -13.05
CA LEU A 147 12.44 2.25 -12.42
C LEU A 147 12.21 3.46 -13.36
N GLY A 148 12.34 3.25 -14.68
CA GLY A 148 12.33 4.31 -15.68
C GLY A 148 13.72 4.86 -16.00
N GLY A 149 14.78 4.29 -15.46
CA GLY A 149 16.18 4.71 -15.56
C GLY A 149 16.82 4.96 -14.20
N PHE A 150 18.15 4.99 -14.16
CA PHE A 150 18.91 5.27 -12.94
C PHE A 150 19.24 6.75 -12.86
N THR A 151 19.05 7.35 -11.69
CA THR A 151 19.47 8.72 -11.37
C THR A 151 20.78 8.78 -10.61
N ASN A 152 21.13 7.66 -9.95
CA ASN A 152 22.31 7.55 -9.11
C ASN A 152 22.85 6.11 -9.14
N THR A 153 24.17 5.96 -9.04
CA THR A 153 24.86 4.65 -8.98
C THR A 153 24.41 3.81 -7.77
N SER A 154 24.02 4.43 -6.67
CA SER A 154 23.54 3.71 -5.48
C SER A 154 22.26 2.91 -5.73
N GLN A 155 21.43 3.29 -6.71
CA GLN A 155 20.23 2.55 -7.09
C GLN A 155 20.54 1.18 -7.71
N LEU A 156 21.76 0.97 -8.21
CA LEU A 156 22.20 -0.35 -8.64
C LEU A 156 22.24 -1.37 -7.48
N LEU A 157 22.40 -0.90 -6.23
CA LEU A 157 22.35 -1.77 -5.05
C LEU A 157 20.93 -2.29 -4.74
N GLU A 158 19.91 -1.69 -5.34
CA GLU A 158 18.53 -2.16 -5.23
C GLU A 158 18.27 -3.35 -6.17
N VAL A 159 19.17 -3.60 -7.11
CA VAL A 159 19.11 -4.77 -8.00
C VAL A 159 19.48 -6.03 -7.23
N TYR A 160 18.60 -7.02 -7.26
CA TYR A 160 18.76 -8.25 -6.49
C TYR A 160 20.11 -8.96 -6.72
N GLY A 161 20.88 -9.08 -5.64
CA GLY A 161 22.18 -9.75 -5.60
C GLY A 161 23.37 -8.87 -6.01
N LEU A 162 23.17 -7.58 -6.29
CA LEU A 162 24.22 -6.60 -6.43
C LEU A 162 24.57 -6.04 -5.05
N ASP A 163 25.84 -6.18 -4.66
CA ASP A 163 26.36 -5.66 -3.40
C ASP A 163 27.38 -4.54 -3.63
N THR A 164 27.75 -3.85 -2.56
CA THR A 164 28.68 -2.72 -2.62
C THR A 164 30.09 -3.16 -3.06
N ALA A 165 30.50 -4.38 -2.74
CA ALA A 165 31.81 -4.90 -3.16
C ALA A 165 31.86 -5.08 -4.66
N ARG A 166 30.78 -5.57 -5.26
CA ARG A 166 30.66 -5.75 -6.70
C ARG A 166 30.50 -4.43 -7.42
N LEU A 167 29.68 -3.50 -6.90
CA LEU A 167 29.53 -2.16 -7.48
C LEU A 167 30.88 -1.45 -7.60
N LYS A 168 31.72 -1.47 -6.56
CA LYS A 168 33.04 -0.86 -6.56
C LYS A 168 33.98 -1.39 -7.66
N GLN A 169 33.76 -2.61 -8.17
CA GLN A 169 34.61 -3.19 -9.23
C GLN A 169 34.37 -2.52 -10.59
N PHE A 170 33.15 -2.07 -10.85
CA PHE A 170 32.79 -1.49 -12.14
C PHE A 170 32.32 -0.03 -12.08
N GLU A 171 32.19 0.58 -10.91
CA GLU A 171 31.72 1.95 -10.72
C GLU A 171 32.50 2.97 -11.58
N LYS A 172 33.81 2.74 -11.77
CA LYS A 172 34.67 3.59 -12.60
C LYS A 172 34.44 3.46 -14.11
N HIS A 173 33.70 2.44 -14.52
CA HIS A 173 33.44 2.10 -15.92
C HIS A 173 31.98 2.37 -16.33
N ILE A 174 31.25 3.11 -15.50
CA ILE A 174 29.86 3.47 -15.81
C ILE A 174 29.65 4.97 -15.78
N THR A 175 28.70 5.42 -16.59
CA THR A 175 28.17 6.79 -16.57
C THR A 175 26.65 6.75 -16.47
N ILE A 176 26.06 7.85 -16.03
CA ILE A 176 24.60 8.01 -15.89
C ILE A 176 24.18 9.26 -16.62
N ASP A 177 23.38 9.09 -17.67
CA ASP A 177 22.66 10.22 -18.27
C ASP A 177 21.24 10.27 -17.72
N THR A 178 20.98 11.30 -16.91
CA THR A 178 19.65 11.52 -16.33
C THR A 178 18.62 12.07 -17.31
N ALA A 179 19.04 12.53 -18.49
CA ALA A 179 18.13 12.98 -19.55
C ALA A 179 17.33 11.81 -20.16
N ALA A 180 17.86 10.58 -20.07
CA ALA A 180 17.22 9.39 -20.60
C ALA A 180 16.15 8.77 -19.66
N ILE A 181 15.81 9.43 -18.54
CA ILE A 181 14.83 8.92 -17.58
C ILE A 181 13.41 9.04 -18.12
N LEU A 182 12.71 7.92 -18.12
CA LEU A 182 11.30 7.86 -18.46
C LEU A 182 10.46 8.25 -17.24
N LYS A 183 9.69 9.32 -17.38
CA LYS A 183 8.79 9.77 -16.33
C LYS A 183 7.41 9.15 -16.48
N THR A 184 6.78 8.89 -15.36
CA THR A 184 5.42 8.36 -15.28
C THR A 184 4.46 9.49 -14.88
N ASN A 185 3.47 9.76 -15.71
CA ASN A 185 2.47 10.77 -15.40
C ASN A 185 1.44 10.22 -14.40
N VAL A 186 1.39 10.81 -13.20
CA VAL A 186 0.52 10.34 -12.11
C VAL A 186 -0.97 10.54 -12.41
N ASN A 187 -1.32 11.45 -13.32
CA ASN A 187 -2.70 11.77 -13.64
C ASN A 187 -3.30 10.87 -14.72
N THR A 188 -2.47 10.39 -15.65
CA THR A 188 -2.94 9.63 -16.83
C THR A 188 -2.59 8.15 -16.78
N SER A 189 -1.53 7.77 -16.06
CA SER A 189 -1.07 6.38 -16.01
C SER A 189 -2.10 5.45 -15.35
N ALA A 190 -2.20 4.23 -15.89
CA ALA A 190 -3.06 3.20 -15.33
C ALA A 190 -2.54 2.72 -13.96
N PHE A 191 -3.43 2.18 -13.12
CA PHE A 191 -3.09 1.62 -11.81
C PHE A 191 -1.93 0.63 -11.88
N ARG A 192 -1.95 -0.26 -12.89
CA ARG A 192 -0.94 -1.28 -13.10
C ARG A 192 0.43 -0.70 -13.43
N ASP A 193 0.48 0.39 -14.18
CA ASP A 193 1.74 1.02 -14.60
C ASP A 193 2.38 1.76 -13.44
N LEU A 194 1.60 2.47 -12.63
CA LEU A 194 2.06 3.06 -11.37
C LEU A 194 2.59 1.99 -10.40
N LEU A 195 1.91 0.85 -10.28
CA LEU A 195 2.31 -0.24 -9.39
C LEU A 195 3.59 -0.97 -9.83
N ARG A 196 3.99 -0.83 -11.10
CA ARG A 196 5.26 -1.39 -11.59
C ARG A 196 6.49 -0.65 -11.07
N HIS A 197 6.32 0.61 -10.67
CA HIS A 197 7.41 1.43 -10.20
C HIS A 197 7.87 0.99 -8.82
N PRO A 198 9.20 0.70 -8.60
CA PRO A 198 9.70 0.13 -7.35
C PRO A 198 9.45 0.99 -6.10
N TYR A 199 9.31 2.30 -6.26
CA TYR A 199 9.11 3.25 -5.16
C TYR A 199 7.65 3.54 -4.82
N LEU A 200 6.70 2.91 -5.53
CA LEU A 200 5.28 2.98 -5.23
C LEU A 200 4.76 1.62 -4.77
N ASP A 201 4.12 1.59 -3.63
CA ASP A 201 3.43 0.40 -3.16
C ASP A 201 1.94 0.42 -3.55
N TYR A 202 1.24 -0.68 -3.27
CA TYR A 202 -0.18 -0.82 -3.59
C TYR A 202 -1.05 0.26 -2.94
N ASP A 203 -0.76 0.60 -1.67
CA ASP A 203 -1.53 1.60 -0.93
C ASP A 203 -1.28 3.01 -1.46
N ASP A 204 -0.05 3.32 -1.87
CA ASP A 204 0.28 4.59 -2.52
C ASP A 204 -0.51 4.76 -3.82
N VAL A 205 -0.45 3.75 -4.69
CA VAL A 205 -1.15 3.78 -5.98
C VAL A 205 -2.67 3.88 -5.78
N LYS A 206 -3.22 3.15 -4.82
CA LYS A 206 -4.63 3.24 -4.46
C LYS A 206 -5.05 4.63 -4.00
N LYS A 207 -4.21 5.29 -3.18
CA LYS A 207 -4.46 6.68 -2.74
C LYS A 207 -4.43 7.65 -3.92
N ILE A 208 -3.44 7.52 -4.82
CA ILE A 208 -3.31 8.34 -6.03
C ILE A 208 -4.56 8.20 -6.90
N VAL A 209 -4.97 6.98 -7.22
CA VAL A 209 -6.13 6.73 -8.09
C VAL A 209 -7.42 7.21 -7.45
N ASN A 210 -7.66 6.91 -6.16
CA ASN A 210 -8.82 7.40 -5.42
C ASN A 210 -8.86 8.93 -5.37
N TYR A 211 -7.72 9.60 -5.24
CA TYR A 211 -7.66 11.06 -5.25
C TYR A 211 -8.07 11.61 -6.61
N ARG A 212 -7.52 11.05 -7.70
CA ARG A 212 -7.87 11.46 -9.08
C ARG A 212 -9.37 11.35 -9.36
N GLU A 213 -9.97 10.23 -8.92
CA GLU A 213 -11.41 9.97 -9.13
C GLU A 213 -12.31 10.92 -8.31
N LYS A 214 -11.89 11.32 -7.11
CA LYS A 214 -12.73 12.09 -6.19
C LYS A 214 -12.46 13.60 -6.22
N ARG A 215 -11.21 14.00 -6.46
CA ARG A 215 -10.77 15.41 -6.32
C ARG A 215 -10.15 15.99 -7.60
N GLY A 216 -9.91 15.16 -8.61
CA GLY A 216 -9.35 15.58 -9.89
C GLY A 216 -7.82 15.45 -9.95
N ILE A 217 -7.21 16.28 -10.78
CA ILE A 217 -5.78 16.18 -11.12
C ILE A 217 -4.87 16.55 -9.93
N ILE A 218 -3.75 15.86 -9.84
CA ILE A 218 -2.66 16.17 -8.91
C ILE A 218 -1.72 17.13 -9.63
N THR A 219 -1.46 18.30 -9.05
CA THR A 219 -0.75 19.40 -9.75
C THR A 219 0.70 19.59 -9.30
N SER A 220 1.08 19.02 -8.16
CA SER A 220 2.40 19.27 -7.60
C SER A 220 2.96 18.09 -6.83
N TRP A 221 4.28 18.08 -6.68
CA TRP A 221 5.00 17.11 -5.87
C TRP A 221 4.56 17.12 -4.40
N ASP A 222 4.35 18.30 -3.83
CA ASP A 222 3.94 18.41 -2.43
C ASP A 222 2.54 17.84 -2.20
N SER A 223 1.61 18.10 -3.11
CA SER A 223 0.28 17.48 -3.09
C SER A 223 0.36 15.95 -3.20
N LEU A 224 1.23 15.44 -4.05
CA LEU A 224 1.46 13.99 -4.18
C LEU A 224 2.00 13.40 -2.86
N CYS A 225 2.98 14.06 -2.24
CA CYS A 225 3.55 13.63 -0.95
C CYS A 225 2.49 13.61 0.16
N GLU A 226 1.58 14.59 0.17
CA GLU A 226 0.47 14.65 1.14
C GLU A 226 -0.51 13.49 0.93
N ILE A 227 -0.87 13.19 -0.31
CA ILE A 227 -1.76 12.08 -0.66
C ILE A 227 -1.17 10.74 -0.23
N ILE A 228 0.09 10.51 -0.53
CA ILE A 228 0.80 9.27 -0.17
C ILE A 228 1.02 9.20 1.36
N GLY A 229 1.24 10.37 2.00
CA GLY A 229 1.56 10.48 3.43
C GLY A 229 3.04 10.29 3.74
N ARG A 230 3.91 10.35 2.73
CA ARG A 230 5.37 10.25 2.88
C ARG A 230 6.12 11.05 1.82
N LYS A 231 7.28 11.60 2.18
CA LYS A 231 8.20 12.25 1.24
C LYS A 231 9.25 11.23 0.78
N ASN A 232 9.10 10.69 -0.42
CA ASN A 232 10.10 9.83 -1.02
C ASN A 232 10.87 10.59 -2.10
N GLY A 233 12.01 11.20 -1.74
CA GLY A 233 12.82 12.01 -2.64
C GLY A 233 13.33 11.23 -3.86
N ASN A 234 13.52 9.92 -3.72
CA ASN A 234 13.98 9.06 -4.82
C ASN A 234 12.89 8.88 -5.91
N LEU A 235 11.63 9.05 -5.58
CA LEU A 235 10.52 8.96 -6.52
C LEU A 235 10.40 10.22 -7.41
N LYS A 236 10.79 11.39 -6.88
CA LYS A 236 10.57 12.69 -7.54
C LYS A 236 11.07 12.78 -9.00
N PRO A 237 12.27 12.25 -9.37
CA PRO A 237 12.76 12.31 -10.73
C PRO A 237 11.92 11.54 -11.77
N TYR A 238 11.11 10.59 -11.31
CA TYR A 238 10.32 9.67 -12.15
C TYR A 238 8.87 10.09 -12.32
N ILE A 239 8.47 11.18 -11.69
CA ILE A 239 7.07 11.63 -11.69
C ILE A 239 6.90 12.85 -12.59
N GLU A 240 5.81 12.82 -13.34
CA GLU A 240 5.26 13.93 -14.13
C GLU A 240 3.81 14.16 -13.76
N PHE A 241 3.34 15.42 -13.86
CA PHE A 241 1.98 15.84 -13.51
C PHE A 241 1.16 16.24 -14.72
#